data_b900021b3a19608d3ca664e41949c777
#
_entry.id   b900021b3a19608d3ca664e41949c777
#
_cell.length_a   1.000
_cell.length_b   1.000
_cell.length_c   1.000
_cell.angle_alpha   90.00
_cell.angle_beta   90.00
_cell.angle_gamma   90.00
#
_symmetry.space_group_name_H-M   'P 1'
#
loop_
_entity.id
_entity.type
_entity.pdbx_description
1 polymer ?
#
loop_
_entity_poly.entity_id
_entity_poly.type
_entity_poly.pdbx_seq_one_letter_code
_entity_poly.pdbx_strand_id
1 'polypeptide(L)'
;MYNVIFYEKTKDIETSEQVIERTWTDDTNYTDKIVTRTTTKTYRVPTKFVFDTATNCDNLLRDYDIIEDIQMSMPSLNSAVSMFEGSTLTSFSGENDTPANFGSLTIADKMFLNCEELTSVKIQAPSLVNVNNFVDGCVKLESFSGNLSSLVNAKNMFADAANLTAFECNLDSLENGASMFINSGLETFNSTLSALEIGDNMFANTKLTSFSSDMKSLVSADSMFLNVPAVSFSISLPLLENGYQMFKGAGLTTFSCDLPNLLNGESMFKDSALKEFKGSLKKVKNAVSMFENTTLESFETDSLDSLEIADNMLGTPSIEIWNIDLPSLTSAKYMFNHLVVDDETTIYPALKEFHSDLNSLVEGEGMFRYCSSLEVFDAPLASLKSATNMFNDCKLNAESLMYIAETLPDRTGDEARIITIGINTTSNEVNNFIASTGLYKNYDELYERFYSKGWNLNLNYNF
;
A
#
# COMPACT_ATOMS: atom_id res chain seq x y z
N MET A 1 28.27 -39.58 -19.80
CA MET A 1 27.37 -38.42 -19.73
C MET A 1 27.74 -37.45 -20.85
N TYR A 2 26.91 -37.28 -21.84
CA TYR A 2 27.19 -36.35 -22.93
C TYR A 2 26.22 -35.17 -22.78
N ASN A 3 26.75 -34.03 -22.38
CA ASN A 3 26.03 -32.78 -22.45
C ASN A 3 26.23 -32.24 -23.87
N VAL A 4 25.15 -32.04 -24.62
CA VAL A 4 25.25 -31.61 -26.02
C VAL A 4 24.56 -30.26 -26.15
N ILE A 5 25.30 -29.28 -26.64
CA ILE A 5 24.80 -27.96 -27.02
C ILE A 5 24.74 -27.90 -28.54
N PHE A 6 23.59 -27.65 -29.10
CA PHE A 6 23.39 -27.47 -30.54
C PHE A 6 23.47 -26.01 -30.92
N TYR A 7 24.20 -25.69 -31.96
CA TYR A 7 24.32 -24.37 -32.54
C TYR A 7 23.80 -24.40 -33.98
N GLU A 8 22.50 -24.22 -34.14
CA GLU A 8 21.86 -24.33 -35.48
C GLU A 8 21.76 -22.95 -36.17
N LYS A 9 22.01 -21.87 -35.44
CA LYS A 9 21.96 -20.50 -35.95
C LYS A 9 23.26 -19.76 -35.75
N THR A 10 23.49 -18.76 -36.58
CA THR A 10 24.54 -17.77 -36.39
C THR A 10 23.92 -16.38 -36.31
N LYS A 11 24.50 -15.51 -35.51
CA LYS A 11 24.09 -14.12 -35.37
C LYS A 11 25.27 -13.19 -35.68
N ASP A 12 25.01 -12.21 -36.53
CA ASP A 12 25.99 -11.17 -36.82
C ASP A 12 25.70 -9.97 -35.87
N ILE A 13 26.71 -9.63 -35.08
CA ILE A 13 26.65 -8.46 -34.21
C ILE A 13 27.49 -7.35 -34.82
N GLU A 14 26.84 -6.24 -35.14
CA GLU A 14 27.50 -5.06 -35.63
C GLU A 14 27.76 -4.09 -34.46
N THR A 15 29.04 -3.75 -34.30
CA THR A 15 29.45 -2.70 -33.36
C THR A 15 29.94 -1.50 -34.15
N SER A 16 29.43 -0.32 -33.81
CA SER A 16 29.83 0.93 -34.46
C SER A 16 30.56 1.82 -33.47
N GLU A 17 31.74 2.30 -33.87
CA GLU A 17 32.50 3.29 -33.11
C GLU A 17 32.69 4.57 -33.94
N GLN A 18 32.66 5.72 -33.29
CA GLN A 18 33.08 6.97 -33.94
C GLN A 18 34.57 7.16 -33.78
N VAL A 19 35.26 7.24 -34.90
CA VAL A 19 36.71 7.47 -34.95
C VAL A 19 37.01 8.78 -35.67
N ILE A 20 38.01 9.49 -35.18
CA ILE A 20 38.49 10.70 -35.86
C ILE A 20 39.53 10.26 -36.87
N GLU A 21 39.21 10.40 -38.15
CA GLU A 21 40.17 10.26 -39.23
C GLU A 21 40.83 11.59 -39.52
N ARG A 22 42.14 11.68 -39.29
CA ARG A 22 42.95 12.88 -39.54
C ARG A 22 43.63 12.80 -40.88
N THR A 23 43.35 13.77 -41.74
CA THR A 23 44.03 13.91 -43.02
C THR A 23 44.95 15.12 -42.97
N TRP A 24 46.27 14.94 -43.14
CA TRP A 24 47.23 16.00 -43.18
C TRP A 24 47.30 16.58 -44.61
N THR A 25 47.24 17.91 -44.71
CA THR A 25 47.36 18.64 -45.97
C THR A 25 48.77 19.14 -46.20
N ASP A 26 49.53 19.35 -45.13
CA ASP A 26 50.96 19.65 -45.09
C ASP A 26 51.50 19.32 -43.68
N ASP A 27 52.79 19.62 -43.43
CA ASP A 27 53.47 19.28 -42.17
C ASP A 27 52.86 19.97 -40.90
N THR A 28 51.97 20.92 -41.09
CA THR A 28 51.38 21.72 -39.99
C THR A 28 49.89 21.79 -40.00
N ASN A 29 49.21 21.49 -41.12
CA ASN A 29 47.77 21.58 -41.29
C ASN A 29 47.13 20.22 -41.49
N TYR A 30 45.98 20.01 -40.78
CA TYR A 30 45.21 18.79 -40.95
C TYR A 30 43.69 19.12 -40.86
N THR A 31 42.91 18.21 -41.39
CA THR A 31 41.45 18.17 -41.21
C THR A 31 41.05 16.88 -40.49
N ASP A 32 40.25 17.03 -39.47
CA ASP A 32 39.67 15.89 -38.73
C ASP A 32 38.25 15.64 -39.26
N LYS A 33 37.96 14.40 -39.57
CA LYS A 33 36.64 13.92 -39.96
C LYS A 33 36.19 12.85 -38.99
N ILE A 34 35.01 12.99 -38.39
CA ILE A 34 34.41 11.90 -37.61
C ILE A 34 33.82 10.90 -38.58
N VAL A 35 34.30 9.66 -38.50
CA VAL A 35 33.83 8.53 -39.32
C VAL A 35 33.30 7.45 -38.42
N THR A 36 32.14 6.92 -38.74
CA THR A 36 31.60 5.75 -38.06
C THR A 36 32.19 4.49 -38.69
N ARG A 37 32.95 3.73 -37.93
CA ARG A 37 33.43 2.41 -38.33
C ARG A 37 32.52 1.35 -37.78
N THR A 38 31.95 0.52 -38.61
CA THR A 38 31.13 -0.64 -38.25
C THR A 38 31.95 -1.92 -38.42
N THR A 39 32.00 -2.73 -37.40
CA THR A 39 32.62 -4.05 -37.41
C THR A 39 31.55 -5.12 -37.15
N THR A 40 31.39 -6.06 -38.03
CA THR A 40 30.48 -7.20 -37.89
C THR A 40 31.26 -8.42 -37.44
N LYS A 41 30.80 -9.06 -36.36
CA LYS A 41 31.32 -10.36 -35.90
C LYS A 41 30.16 -11.35 -35.90
N THR A 42 30.45 -12.54 -36.52
CA THR A 42 29.48 -13.65 -36.56
C THR A 42 29.72 -14.58 -35.37
N TYR A 43 28.66 -14.78 -34.59
CA TYR A 43 28.69 -15.68 -33.44
C TYR A 43 27.78 -16.90 -33.70
N ARG A 44 28.10 -18.04 -33.08
CA ARG A 44 27.24 -19.22 -33.05
C ARG A 44 26.27 -19.08 -31.88
N VAL A 45 24.97 -19.17 -32.16
CA VAL A 45 23.90 -19.03 -31.16
C VAL A 45 23.48 -20.43 -30.69
N PRO A 46 23.54 -20.75 -29.38
CA PRO A 46 23.01 -22.00 -28.87
C PRO A 46 21.47 -21.98 -28.97
N THR A 47 20.88 -23.05 -29.50
CA THR A 47 19.42 -23.16 -29.73
C THR A 47 18.79 -24.33 -28.99
N LYS A 48 19.57 -25.35 -28.64
CA LYS A 48 19.07 -26.52 -27.93
C LYS A 48 20.12 -27.09 -26.99
N PHE A 49 19.65 -27.46 -25.79
CA PHE A 49 20.47 -28.10 -24.77
C PHE A 49 19.87 -29.47 -24.42
N VAL A 50 20.69 -30.50 -24.31
CA VAL A 50 20.29 -31.82 -23.85
C VAL A 50 21.18 -32.24 -22.69
N PHE A 51 20.58 -32.26 -21.47
CA PHE A 51 21.27 -32.63 -20.23
C PHE A 51 20.41 -33.65 -19.46
N ASP A 52 20.30 -34.87 -19.99
CA ASP A 52 19.37 -35.89 -19.50
C ASP A 52 19.55 -36.27 -18.03
N THR A 53 20.71 -36.04 -17.43
CA THR A 53 21.05 -36.47 -16.06
C THR A 53 21.59 -35.33 -15.19
N ALA A 54 21.57 -34.10 -15.65
CA ALA A 54 22.02 -32.98 -14.83
C ALA A 54 21.02 -32.73 -13.69
N THR A 55 21.55 -32.59 -12.49
CA THR A 55 20.75 -32.28 -11.27
C THR A 55 20.95 -30.85 -10.75
N ASN A 56 21.99 -30.16 -11.23
CA ASN A 56 22.31 -28.78 -10.91
C ASN A 56 22.85 -28.05 -12.16
N CYS A 57 22.29 -26.89 -12.46
CA CYS A 57 22.70 -26.00 -13.55
C CYS A 57 22.82 -24.54 -13.08
N ASP A 58 23.21 -24.35 -11.83
CA ASP A 58 23.37 -23.00 -11.26
C ASP A 58 24.39 -22.20 -12.08
N ASN A 59 24.04 -20.96 -12.44
CA ASN A 59 24.84 -20.01 -13.22
C ASN A 59 25.29 -20.51 -14.62
N LEU A 60 24.65 -21.53 -15.21
CA LEU A 60 25.10 -22.18 -16.43
C LEU A 60 25.29 -21.23 -17.63
N LEU A 61 24.33 -20.30 -17.81
CA LEU A 61 24.28 -19.31 -18.90
C LEU A 61 24.10 -17.90 -18.38
N ARG A 62 24.59 -17.65 -17.18
CA ARG A 62 24.56 -16.34 -16.55
C ARG A 62 25.34 -15.33 -17.37
N ASP A 63 24.79 -14.12 -17.54
CA ASP A 63 25.39 -13.01 -18.28
C ASP A 63 25.79 -13.39 -19.74
N TYR A 64 25.12 -14.41 -20.31
CA TYR A 64 25.42 -14.84 -21.67
C TYR A 64 24.67 -13.96 -22.69
N ASP A 65 25.40 -13.18 -23.47
CA ASP A 65 24.92 -12.09 -24.34
C ASP A 65 24.57 -12.48 -25.79
N ILE A 66 24.59 -13.81 -26.11
CA ILE A 66 24.32 -14.32 -27.45
C ILE A 66 23.36 -15.50 -27.40
N ILE A 67 22.22 -15.30 -26.71
CA ILE A 67 21.12 -16.27 -26.65
C ILE A 67 19.85 -15.61 -27.18
N GLU A 68 19.05 -16.35 -27.93
CA GLU A 68 17.73 -15.95 -28.38
C GLU A 68 16.68 -16.91 -27.80
N ASP A 69 16.19 -17.83 -28.61
CA ASP A 69 15.19 -18.81 -28.21
C ASP A 69 15.87 -20.08 -27.67
N ILE A 70 15.49 -20.50 -26.48
CA ILE A 70 15.96 -21.78 -25.93
C ILE A 70 14.80 -22.76 -25.80
N GLN A 71 14.99 -23.94 -26.37
CA GLN A 71 14.15 -25.10 -26.15
C GLN A 71 14.89 -26.12 -25.27
N MET A 72 14.30 -26.41 -24.09
CA MET A 72 14.97 -27.21 -23.08
C MET A 72 13.99 -28.07 -22.29
N SER A 73 14.42 -29.27 -21.90
CA SER A 73 13.70 -30.11 -20.97
C SER A 73 14.69 -30.83 -20.07
N MET A 74 14.59 -30.68 -18.76
CA MET A 74 15.52 -31.20 -17.77
C MET A 74 14.76 -31.81 -16.58
N PRO A 75 14.11 -32.96 -16.78
CA PRO A 75 13.20 -33.52 -15.76
C PRO A 75 13.90 -33.97 -14.47
N SER A 76 15.24 -34.18 -14.51
CA SER A 76 16.03 -34.57 -13.33
C SER A 76 16.68 -33.38 -12.61
N LEU A 77 16.53 -32.16 -13.12
CA LEU A 77 17.17 -30.98 -12.57
C LEU A 77 16.51 -30.59 -11.22
N ASN A 78 17.33 -30.40 -10.18
CA ASN A 78 16.87 -30.01 -8.85
C ASN A 78 17.12 -28.52 -8.56
N SER A 79 18.21 -27.96 -9.14
CA SER A 79 18.60 -26.56 -8.92
C SER A 79 18.97 -25.85 -10.22
N ALA A 80 18.42 -24.63 -10.40
CA ALA A 80 18.66 -23.74 -11.53
C ALA A 80 18.91 -22.29 -11.09
N VAL A 81 19.56 -22.08 -9.95
CA VAL A 81 19.83 -20.74 -9.40
C VAL A 81 20.64 -19.92 -10.41
N SER A 82 20.13 -18.71 -10.74
CA SER A 82 20.80 -17.78 -11.67
C SER A 82 21.16 -18.40 -13.04
N MET A 83 20.45 -19.42 -13.50
CA MET A 83 20.84 -20.19 -14.69
C MET A 83 20.98 -19.33 -15.94
N PHE A 84 20.09 -18.34 -16.12
CA PHE A 84 20.06 -17.40 -17.25
C PHE A 84 20.15 -15.95 -16.80
N GLU A 85 20.46 -15.66 -15.54
CA GLU A 85 20.52 -14.29 -15.00
C GLU A 85 21.33 -13.37 -15.93
N GLY A 86 20.76 -12.20 -16.29
CA GLY A 86 21.43 -11.20 -17.13
C GLY A 86 21.65 -11.60 -18.59
N SER A 87 21.10 -12.73 -19.06
CA SER A 87 21.26 -13.15 -20.45
C SER A 87 20.32 -12.41 -21.42
N THR A 88 20.64 -12.43 -22.72
CA THR A 88 19.81 -11.84 -23.79
C THR A 88 18.73 -12.78 -24.30
N LEU A 89 18.31 -13.77 -23.50
CA LEU A 89 17.29 -14.74 -23.85
C LEU A 89 15.96 -14.04 -24.21
N THR A 90 15.36 -14.40 -25.35
CA THR A 90 14.12 -13.81 -25.84
C THR A 90 12.89 -14.67 -25.55
N SER A 91 13.04 -16.00 -25.54
CA SER A 91 11.96 -16.93 -25.15
C SER A 91 12.51 -18.21 -24.51
N PHE A 92 11.68 -18.83 -23.67
CA PHE A 92 12.01 -20.09 -23.00
C PHE A 92 10.83 -21.07 -23.02
N SER A 93 11.05 -22.26 -23.63
CA SER A 93 10.03 -23.31 -23.71
C SER A 93 10.66 -24.70 -23.82
N GLY A 94 9.84 -25.74 -23.88
CA GLY A 94 10.23 -27.08 -24.30
C GLY A 94 10.22 -27.24 -25.83
N GLU A 95 10.51 -28.45 -26.34
CA GLU A 95 10.46 -28.72 -27.77
C GLU A 95 9.10 -28.42 -28.39
N ASN A 96 9.11 -27.88 -29.62
CA ASN A 96 7.91 -27.49 -30.36
C ASN A 96 6.98 -26.50 -29.59
N ASP A 97 7.57 -25.57 -28.85
CA ASP A 97 6.89 -24.56 -28.07
C ASP A 97 5.96 -25.13 -26.97
N THR A 98 6.18 -26.36 -26.53
CA THR A 98 5.51 -26.94 -25.37
C THR A 98 6.12 -26.40 -24.07
N PRO A 99 5.45 -26.51 -22.92
CA PRO A 99 6.08 -26.16 -21.65
C PRO A 99 7.32 -27.02 -21.35
N ALA A 100 8.43 -26.36 -21.00
CA ALA A 100 9.68 -27.02 -20.63
C ALA A 100 9.50 -27.91 -19.39
N ASN A 101 9.87 -29.18 -19.45
CA ASN A 101 9.70 -30.12 -18.32
C ASN A 101 10.86 -30.01 -17.33
N PHE A 102 10.54 -29.53 -16.13
CA PHE A 102 11.42 -29.42 -14.97
C PHE A 102 10.77 -30.10 -13.73
N GLY A 103 10.29 -31.30 -13.90
CA GLY A 103 9.50 -32.03 -12.90
C GLY A 103 10.14 -32.21 -11.53
N SER A 104 11.49 -32.24 -11.43
CA SER A 104 12.23 -32.39 -10.17
C SER A 104 12.80 -31.06 -9.64
N LEU A 105 12.56 -29.92 -10.32
CA LEU A 105 13.12 -28.62 -9.92
C LEU A 105 12.48 -28.16 -8.61
N THR A 106 13.31 -27.89 -7.61
CA THR A 106 12.87 -27.47 -6.28
C THR A 106 13.32 -26.03 -5.95
N ILE A 107 14.42 -25.56 -6.56
CA ILE A 107 15.01 -24.23 -6.34
C ILE A 107 15.36 -23.61 -7.68
N ALA A 108 14.89 -22.38 -7.93
CA ALA A 108 15.16 -21.65 -9.17
C ALA A 108 15.31 -20.13 -8.92
N ASP A 109 15.89 -19.77 -7.78
CA ASP A 109 16.11 -18.35 -7.43
C ASP A 109 16.87 -17.64 -8.55
N LYS A 110 16.37 -16.47 -8.99
CA LYS A 110 17.01 -15.63 -10.01
C LYS A 110 17.23 -16.31 -11.36
N MET A 111 16.48 -17.39 -11.68
CA MET A 111 16.75 -18.18 -12.89
C MET A 111 16.82 -17.31 -14.15
N PHE A 112 15.94 -16.32 -14.27
CA PHE A 112 15.87 -15.37 -15.39
C PHE A 112 15.99 -13.91 -14.93
N LEU A 113 16.56 -13.63 -13.76
CA LEU A 113 16.72 -12.27 -13.23
C LEU A 113 17.38 -11.36 -14.27
N ASN A 114 16.78 -10.19 -14.55
CA ASN A 114 17.30 -9.21 -15.51
C ASN A 114 17.49 -9.74 -16.95
N CYS A 115 16.71 -10.74 -17.38
CA CYS A 115 16.64 -11.09 -18.80
C CYS A 115 15.74 -10.08 -19.51
N GLU A 116 16.25 -8.87 -19.78
CA GLU A 116 15.48 -7.72 -20.27
C GLU A 116 14.82 -7.96 -21.65
N GLU A 117 15.36 -8.91 -22.45
CA GLU A 117 14.83 -9.26 -23.76
C GLU A 117 13.78 -10.40 -23.73
N LEU A 118 13.55 -11.02 -22.55
CA LEU A 118 12.68 -12.17 -22.40
C LEU A 118 11.20 -11.78 -22.56
N THR A 119 10.51 -12.36 -23.56
CA THR A 119 9.10 -12.09 -23.88
C THR A 119 8.15 -13.19 -23.41
N SER A 120 8.62 -14.42 -23.30
CA SER A 120 7.76 -15.54 -22.89
C SER A 120 8.51 -16.64 -22.13
N VAL A 121 7.83 -17.22 -21.15
CA VAL A 121 8.29 -18.40 -20.41
C VAL A 121 7.18 -19.43 -20.34
N LYS A 122 7.47 -20.68 -20.77
CA LYS A 122 6.57 -21.83 -20.65
C LYS A 122 7.27 -22.95 -19.89
N ILE A 123 6.85 -23.25 -18.65
CA ILE A 123 7.55 -24.19 -17.77
C ILE A 123 6.60 -25.11 -17.00
N GLN A 124 6.96 -26.39 -16.85
CA GLN A 124 6.33 -27.35 -15.95
C GLN A 124 7.28 -27.64 -14.80
N ALA A 125 7.05 -27.03 -13.64
CA ALA A 125 7.87 -27.18 -12.44
C ALA A 125 6.99 -27.48 -11.20
N PRO A 126 6.26 -28.62 -11.20
CA PRO A 126 5.31 -28.94 -10.14
C PRO A 126 5.95 -29.20 -8.77
N SER A 127 7.28 -29.41 -8.71
CA SER A 127 8.02 -29.62 -7.46
C SER A 127 8.71 -28.34 -6.95
N LEU A 128 8.54 -27.22 -7.64
CA LEU A 128 9.18 -25.95 -7.26
C LEU A 128 8.50 -25.38 -6.01
N VAL A 129 9.27 -25.26 -4.93
CA VAL A 129 8.80 -24.80 -3.62
C VAL A 129 9.19 -23.36 -3.34
N ASN A 130 10.42 -23.00 -3.65
CA ASN A 130 10.96 -21.67 -3.42
C ASN A 130 11.50 -21.07 -4.71
N VAL A 131 11.06 -19.83 -4.98
CA VAL A 131 11.56 -19.07 -6.12
C VAL A 131 11.56 -17.57 -5.77
N ASN A 132 12.75 -17.01 -5.60
CA ASN A 132 12.92 -15.58 -5.37
C ASN A 132 13.45 -14.92 -6.64
N ASN A 133 12.87 -13.78 -7.04
CA ASN A 133 13.35 -13.00 -8.18
C ASN A 133 13.42 -13.78 -9.51
N PHE A 134 12.47 -14.69 -9.77
CA PHE A 134 12.56 -15.66 -10.88
C PHE A 134 12.69 -14.98 -12.25
N VAL A 135 11.81 -14.03 -12.56
CA VAL A 135 11.80 -13.19 -13.76
C VAL A 135 11.80 -11.69 -13.41
N ASP A 136 12.32 -11.35 -12.23
CA ASP A 136 12.45 -9.98 -11.76
C ASP A 136 13.31 -9.16 -12.76
N GLY A 137 12.85 -7.97 -13.13
CA GLY A 137 13.51 -7.13 -14.12
C GLY A 137 13.36 -7.60 -15.58
N CYS A 138 12.53 -8.63 -15.88
CA CYS A 138 12.22 -9.03 -17.26
C CYS A 138 11.17 -8.08 -17.85
N VAL A 139 11.56 -6.85 -18.12
CA VAL A 139 10.64 -5.74 -18.50
C VAL A 139 9.83 -5.99 -19.77
N LYS A 140 10.32 -6.86 -20.67
CA LYS A 140 9.61 -7.24 -21.92
C LYS A 140 8.75 -8.49 -21.79
N LEU A 141 8.66 -9.12 -20.61
CA LEU A 141 7.89 -10.35 -20.42
C LEU A 141 6.39 -10.10 -20.65
N GLU A 142 5.82 -10.67 -21.70
CA GLU A 142 4.42 -10.54 -22.10
C GLU A 142 3.56 -11.70 -21.60
N SER A 143 4.16 -12.91 -21.52
CA SER A 143 3.45 -14.13 -21.15
C SER A 143 4.26 -15.07 -20.28
N PHE A 144 3.58 -15.62 -19.28
CA PHE A 144 4.08 -16.71 -18.46
C PHE A 144 3.02 -17.81 -18.37
N SER A 145 3.42 -19.05 -18.60
CA SER A 145 2.54 -20.19 -18.38
C SER A 145 3.30 -21.34 -17.73
N GLY A 146 2.69 -21.99 -16.74
CA GLY A 146 3.36 -23.06 -16.06
C GLY A 146 2.54 -23.76 -14.98
N ASN A 147 3.08 -24.87 -14.50
CA ASN A 147 2.59 -25.55 -13.30
C ASN A 147 3.50 -25.23 -12.13
N LEU A 148 2.97 -24.50 -11.14
CA LEU A 148 3.65 -24.06 -9.93
C LEU A 148 2.90 -24.53 -8.66
N SER A 149 2.23 -25.68 -8.75
CA SER A 149 1.25 -26.14 -7.72
C SER A 149 1.84 -26.38 -6.33
N SER A 150 3.16 -26.57 -6.20
CA SER A 150 3.85 -26.73 -4.91
C SER A 150 4.55 -25.46 -4.40
N LEU A 151 4.37 -24.33 -5.10
CA LEU A 151 5.06 -23.09 -4.75
C LEU A 151 4.57 -22.52 -3.42
N VAL A 152 5.49 -22.39 -2.47
CA VAL A 152 5.25 -21.86 -1.11
C VAL A 152 5.76 -20.43 -0.99
N ASN A 153 6.93 -20.13 -1.57
CA ASN A 153 7.55 -18.81 -1.50
C ASN A 153 7.90 -18.28 -2.90
N ALA A 154 7.33 -17.12 -3.25
CA ALA A 154 7.48 -16.48 -4.56
C ALA A 154 7.87 -14.99 -4.45
N LYS A 155 8.75 -14.66 -3.52
CA LYS A 155 9.16 -13.26 -3.31
C LYS A 155 9.77 -12.64 -4.57
N ASN A 156 9.26 -11.46 -4.99
CA ASN A 156 9.68 -10.72 -6.19
C ASN A 156 9.63 -11.55 -7.50
N MET A 157 8.81 -12.61 -7.58
CA MET A 157 8.88 -13.56 -8.71
C MET A 157 8.69 -12.88 -10.07
N PHE A 158 7.80 -11.90 -10.17
CA PHE A 158 7.46 -11.12 -11.38
C PHE A 158 7.62 -9.61 -11.15
N ALA A 159 8.48 -9.21 -10.22
CA ALA A 159 8.73 -7.79 -9.97
C ALA A 159 9.24 -7.11 -11.24
N ASP A 160 8.78 -5.86 -11.48
CA ASP A 160 9.16 -5.03 -12.62
C ASP A 160 8.88 -5.65 -14.02
N ALA A 161 8.07 -6.74 -14.12
CA ALA A 161 7.62 -7.31 -15.39
C ALA A 161 6.55 -6.41 -16.05
N ALA A 162 6.97 -5.26 -16.57
CA ALA A 162 6.08 -4.16 -16.98
C ALA A 162 5.11 -4.50 -18.12
N ASN A 163 5.39 -5.51 -18.93
CA ASN A 163 4.56 -5.96 -20.05
C ASN A 163 3.70 -7.18 -19.74
N LEU A 164 3.84 -7.80 -18.55
CA LEU A 164 3.01 -8.94 -18.13
C LEU A 164 1.63 -8.42 -17.71
N THR A 165 0.61 -8.61 -18.57
CA THR A 165 -0.74 -8.07 -18.36
C THR A 165 -1.71 -9.05 -17.71
N ALA A 166 -1.45 -10.35 -17.80
CA ALA A 166 -2.31 -11.39 -17.25
C ALA A 166 -1.49 -12.50 -16.59
N PHE A 167 -2.03 -13.05 -15.51
CA PHE A 167 -1.45 -14.18 -14.81
C PHE A 167 -2.53 -15.20 -14.42
N GLU A 168 -2.31 -16.46 -14.80
CA GLU A 168 -3.22 -17.57 -14.51
C GLU A 168 -2.42 -18.85 -14.24
N CYS A 169 -2.08 -19.11 -12.99
CA CYS A 169 -1.45 -20.35 -12.53
C CYS A 169 -2.05 -20.79 -11.21
N ASN A 170 -1.93 -22.09 -10.88
CA ASN A 170 -2.32 -22.56 -9.56
C ASN A 170 -1.29 -22.10 -8.52
N LEU A 171 -1.76 -21.36 -7.51
CA LEU A 171 -0.99 -20.85 -6.36
C LEU A 171 -1.61 -21.30 -5.02
N ASP A 172 -2.33 -22.43 -5.00
CA ASP A 172 -3.05 -22.89 -3.80
C ASP A 172 -2.16 -23.16 -2.59
N SER A 173 -0.86 -23.41 -2.81
CA SER A 173 0.13 -23.65 -1.76
C SER A 173 0.95 -22.43 -1.37
N LEU A 174 0.72 -21.26 -2.03
CA LEU A 174 1.53 -20.06 -1.82
C LEU A 174 1.24 -19.47 -0.43
N GLU A 175 2.27 -19.45 0.43
CA GLU A 175 2.23 -18.84 1.76
C GLU A 175 2.84 -17.43 1.76
N ASN A 176 3.91 -17.22 0.99
CA ASN A 176 4.59 -15.93 0.90
C ASN A 176 4.70 -15.45 -0.55
N GLY A 177 3.92 -14.42 -0.87
CA GLY A 177 3.90 -13.72 -2.14
C GLY A 177 4.48 -12.29 -2.08
N ALA A 178 5.31 -11.98 -1.10
CA ALA A 178 5.82 -10.62 -0.90
C ALA A 178 6.44 -10.05 -2.19
N SER A 179 5.93 -8.89 -2.62
CA SER A 179 6.35 -8.18 -3.83
C SER A 179 6.29 -9.01 -5.12
N MET A 180 5.47 -10.08 -5.18
CA MET A 180 5.47 -11.04 -6.30
C MET A 180 5.22 -10.35 -7.65
N PHE A 181 4.35 -9.38 -7.73
CA PHE A 181 3.98 -8.62 -8.94
C PHE A 181 4.22 -7.12 -8.82
N ILE A 182 5.01 -6.68 -7.86
CA ILE A 182 5.26 -5.24 -7.65
C ILE A 182 5.74 -4.58 -8.96
N ASN A 183 5.17 -3.41 -9.30
CA ASN A 183 5.47 -2.63 -10.51
C ASN A 183 5.27 -3.40 -11.83
N SER A 184 4.57 -4.54 -11.84
CA SER A 184 4.27 -5.25 -13.09
C SER A 184 3.12 -4.60 -13.86
N GLY A 185 2.99 -4.94 -15.14
CA GLY A 185 1.90 -4.48 -15.99
C GLY A 185 0.56 -5.17 -15.75
N LEU A 186 0.43 -5.98 -14.69
CA LEU A 186 -0.69 -6.90 -14.45
C LEU A 186 -2.05 -6.18 -14.43
N GLU A 187 -2.94 -6.53 -15.34
CA GLU A 187 -4.30 -6.03 -15.48
C GLU A 187 -5.35 -7.02 -14.98
N THR A 188 -5.05 -8.34 -15.10
CA THR A 188 -5.93 -9.42 -14.66
C THR A 188 -5.18 -10.49 -13.87
N PHE A 189 -5.79 -10.97 -12.78
CA PHE A 189 -5.26 -12.03 -11.93
C PHE A 189 -6.35 -13.07 -11.66
N ASN A 190 -6.13 -14.32 -12.13
CA ASN A 190 -7.10 -15.41 -12.07
C ASN A 190 -6.55 -16.62 -11.31
N SER A 191 -6.03 -16.41 -10.10
CA SER A 191 -5.50 -17.47 -9.26
C SER A 191 -6.09 -17.40 -7.85
N THR A 192 -6.13 -18.53 -7.15
CA THR A 192 -6.53 -18.60 -5.75
C THR A 192 -5.33 -18.35 -4.85
N LEU A 193 -5.56 -17.71 -3.69
CA LEU A 193 -4.55 -17.36 -2.69
C LEU A 193 -4.94 -17.86 -1.29
N SER A 194 -5.56 -19.05 -1.22
CA SER A 194 -6.19 -19.54 0.01
C SER A 194 -5.20 -19.88 1.13
N ALA A 195 -3.92 -20.17 0.81
CA ALA A 195 -2.87 -20.43 1.79
C ALA A 195 -2.01 -19.18 2.08
N LEU A 196 -2.20 -18.06 1.36
CA LEU A 196 -1.35 -16.87 1.49
C LEU A 196 -1.41 -16.30 2.90
N GLU A 197 -0.26 -16.22 3.56
CA GLU A 197 -0.07 -15.62 4.89
C GLU A 197 0.56 -14.22 4.79
N ILE A 198 1.49 -14.02 3.85
CA ILE A 198 2.21 -12.78 3.64
C ILE A 198 2.04 -12.31 2.20
N GLY A 199 1.32 -11.19 2.03
CA GLY A 199 1.07 -10.54 0.74
C GLY A 199 1.68 -9.14 0.62
N ASP A 200 2.70 -8.82 1.43
CA ASP A 200 3.28 -7.49 1.48
C ASP A 200 3.75 -7.02 0.09
N ASN A 201 3.26 -5.86 -0.36
CA ASN A 201 3.52 -5.28 -1.68
C ASN A 201 3.18 -6.18 -2.89
N MET A 202 2.42 -7.28 -2.70
CA MET A 202 2.27 -8.32 -3.74
C MET A 202 1.76 -7.76 -5.08
N PHE A 203 0.84 -6.83 -5.07
CA PHE A 203 0.26 -6.20 -6.26
C PHE A 203 0.51 -4.68 -6.32
N ALA A 204 1.43 -4.15 -5.51
CA ALA A 204 1.68 -2.71 -5.47
C ALA A 204 2.09 -2.16 -6.85
N ASN A 205 1.49 -1.02 -7.23
CA ASN A 205 1.71 -0.33 -8.50
C ASN A 205 1.39 -1.17 -9.75
N THR A 206 0.51 -2.18 -9.66
CA THR A 206 -0.01 -2.91 -10.82
C THR A 206 -1.16 -2.14 -11.48
N LYS A 207 -1.61 -2.61 -12.65
CA LYS A 207 -2.73 -2.04 -13.40
C LYS A 207 -4.03 -2.85 -13.23
N LEU A 208 -4.16 -3.63 -12.15
CA LEU A 208 -5.37 -4.42 -11.90
C LEU A 208 -6.62 -3.54 -11.94
N THR A 209 -7.64 -3.97 -12.69
CA THR A 209 -8.93 -3.29 -12.80
C THR A 209 -9.99 -3.84 -11.87
N SER A 210 -9.82 -5.07 -11.42
CA SER A 210 -10.64 -5.74 -10.41
C SER A 210 -9.81 -6.84 -9.73
N PHE A 211 -10.22 -7.23 -8.53
CA PHE A 211 -9.56 -8.32 -7.80
C PHE A 211 -10.58 -9.18 -7.06
N SER A 212 -10.46 -10.50 -7.20
CA SER A 212 -11.29 -11.47 -6.47
C SER A 212 -10.46 -12.69 -6.09
N SER A 213 -10.26 -12.93 -4.81
CA SER A 213 -9.63 -14.14 -4.29
C SER A 213 -10.00 -14.38 -2.81
N ASP A 214 -10.08 -15.65 -2.42
CA ASP A 214 -10.20 -16.05 -1.01
C ASP A 214 -8.81 -16.00 -0.35
N MET A 215 -8.59 -15.04 0.54
CA MET A 215 -7.33 -14.84 1.27
C MET A 215 -7.52 -15.14 2.77
N LYS A 216 -8.19 -16.24 3.08
CA LYS A 216 -8.57 -16.60 4.46
C LYS A 216 -7.41 -16.80 5.42
N SER A 217 -6.20 -17.07 4.92
CA SER A 217 -4.98 -17.26 5.73
C SER A 217 -4.14 -16.01 5.88
N LEU A 218 -4.49 -14.90 5.18
CA LEU A 218 -3.67 -13.68 5.12
C LEU A 218 -3.58 -13.00 6.48
N VAL A 219 -2.36 -12.80 6.95
CA VAL A 219 -2.01 -12.14 8.22
C VAL A 219 -1.39 -10.78 7.99
N SER A 220 -0.51 -10.65 6.98
CA SER A 220 0.14 -9.39 6.62
C SER A 220 -0.10 -9.01 5.17
N ALA A 221 -0.54 -7.77 4.95
CA ALA A 221 -0.84 -7.18 3.66
C ALA A 221 -0.30 -5.74 3.55
N ASP A 222 0.91 -5.50 4.10
CA ASP A 222 1.55 -4.20 3.99
C ASP A 222 1.63 -3.77 2.52
N SER A 223 0.99 -2.62 2.19
CA SER A 223 1.03 -2.04 0.85
C SER A 223 0.58 -2.99 -0.28
N MET A 224 -0.20 -4.06 0.02
CA MET A 224 -0.50 -5.13 -0.94
C MET A 224 -1.13 -4.63 -2.24
N PHE A 225 -2.01 -3.64 -2.18
CA PHE A 225 -2.69 -3.01 -3.31
C PHE A 225 -2.39 -1.50 -3.40
N LEU A 226 -1.20 -1.09 -2.98
CA LEU A 226 -0.76 0.31 -3.06
C LEU A 226 -0.85 0.82 -4.50
N ASN A 227 -1.55 1.95 -4.72
CA ASN A 227 -1.74 2.61 -6.03
C ASN A 227 -2.38 1.71 -7.11
N VAL A 228 -3.16 0.69 -6.73
CA VAL A 228 -3.88 -0.16 -7.68
C VAL A 228 -5.16 0.53 -8.14
N PRO A 229 -5.42 0.69 -9.45
CA PRO A 229 -6.61 1.41 -9.96
C PRO A 229 -7.91 0.62 -9.83
N ALA A 230 -7.89 -0.64 -9.37
CA ALA A 230 -9.07 -1.48 -9.25
C ALA A 230 -10.19 -0.82 -8.44
N VAL A 231 -11.38 -0.80 -9.01
CA VAL A 231 -12.57 -0.20 -8.39
C VAL A 231 -13.42 -1.19 -7.59
N SER A 232 -13.19 -2.49 -7.76
CA SER A 232 -13.92 -3.55 -7.08
C SER A 232 -13.00 -4.63 -6.52
N PHE A 233 -13.26 -5.00 -5.26
CA PHE A 233 -12.58 -6.09 -4.57
C PHE A 233 -13.62 -7.05 -3.99
N SER A 234 -13.45 -8.36 -4.25
CA SER A 234 -14.21 -9.42 -3.61
C SER A 234 -13.22 -10.29 -2.83
N ILE A 235 -13.08 -10.03 -1.53
CA ILE A 235 -12.06 -10.59 -0.67
C ILE A 235 -12.62 -11.01 0.69
N SER A 236 -11.94 -11.94 1.35
CA SER A 236 -12.21 -12.35 2.73
C SER A 236 -10.90 -12.32 3.52
N LEU A 237 -10.87 -11.62 4.67
CA LEU A 237 -9.67 -11.30 5.43
C LEU A 237 -9.83 -11.63 6.93
N PRO A 238 -10.28 -12.84 7.31
CA PRO A 238 -10.63 -13.15 8.69
C PRO A 238 -9.44 -13.17 9.66
N LEU A 239 -8.20 -13.33 9.15
CA LEU A 239 -6.98 -13.41 9.97
C LEU A 239 -6.07 -12.20 9.83
N LEU A 240 -6.43 -11.19 9.01
CA LEU A 240 -5.58 -10.03 8.79
C LEU A 240 -5.32 -9.27 10.09
N GLU A 241 -4.03 -9.15 10.45
CA GLU A 241 -3.55 -8.37 11.60
C GLU A 241 -2.90 -7.07 11.18
N ASN A 242 -2.15 -7.08 10.07
CA ASN A 242 -1.45 -5.90 9.53
C ASN A 242 -1.98 -5.53 8.15
N GLY A 243 -2.66 -4.38 8.07
CA GLY A 243 -3.16 -3.75 6.83
C GLY A 243 -2.50 -2.41 6.53
N TYR A 244 -1.26 -2.17 7.01
CA TYR A 244 -0.53 -0.93 6.76
C TYR A 244 -0.52 -0.57 5.27
N GLN A 245 -1.05 0.61 4.90
CA GLN A 245 -1.13 1.10 3.53
C GLN A 245 -1.76 0.14 2.50
N MET A 246 -2.50 -0.90 2.91
CA MET A 246 -2.95 -1.99 2.03
C MET A 246 -3.65 -1.49 0.75
N PHE A 247 -4.49 -0.47 0.84
CA PHE A 247 -5.23 0.15 -0.27
C PHE A 247 -4.90 1.62 -0.46
N LYS A 248 -3.74 2.09 0.02
CA LYS A 248 -3.36 3.48 -0.14
C LYS A 248 -3.27 3.86 -1.61
N GLY A 249 -3.92 4.98 -1.99
CA GLY A 249 -3.97 5.43 -3.38
C GLY A 249 -4.76 4.52 -4.34
N ALA A 250 -5.50 3.52 -3.82
CA ALA A 250 -6.26 2.59 -4.65
C ALA A 250 -7.57 3.20 -5.17
N GLY A 251 -8.06 2.68 -6.30
CA GLY A 251 -9.27 3.18 -6.98
C GLY A 251 -10.60 2.70 -6.39
N LEU A 252 -10.59 1.86 -5.32
CA LEU A 252 -11.83 1.32 -4.75
C LEU A 252 -12.73 2.43 -4.19
N THR A 253 -14.03 2.32 -4.47
CA THR A 253 -15.05 3.26 -3.97
C THR A 253 -15.85 2.72 -2.81
N THR A 254 -15.93 1.39 -2.67
CA THR A 254 -16.63 0.71 -1.59
C THR A 254 -15.76 -0.41 -1.01
N PHE A 255 -15.79 -0.56 0.30
CA PHE A 255 -15.16 -1.68 1.00
C PHE A 255 -16.15 -2.31 1.96
N SER A 256 -16.46 -3.61 1.74
CA SER A 256 -17.37 -4.39 2.56
C SER A 256 -16.74 -5.72 2.91
N CYS A 257 -15.95 -5.74 3.98
CA CYS A 257 -15.26 -6.92 4.48
C CYS A 257 -15.00 -6.78 5.97
N ASP A 258 -15.30 -7.82 6.74
CA ASP A 258 -14.96 -7.83 8.16
C ASP A 258 -13.46 -8.04 8.37
N LEU A 259 -12.91 -7.26 9.30
CA LEU A 259 -11.50 -7.27 9.71
C LEU A 259 -11.37 -7.58 11.21
N PRO A 260 -11.90 -8.72 11.69
CA PRO A 260 -12.08 -8.98 13.12
C PRO A 260 -10.77 -9.13 13.91
N ASN A 261 -9.65 -9.30 13.23
CA ASN A 261 -8.33 -9.45 13.83
C ASN A 261 -7.37 -8.29 13.51
N LEU A 262 -7.80 -7.28 12.74
CA LEU A 262 -6.95 -6.14 12.38
C LEU A 262 -6.45 -5.42 13.64
N LEU A 263 -5.14 -5.32 13.78
CA LEU A 263 -4.46 -4.57 14.84
C LEU A 263 -3.93 -3.25 14.32
N ASN A 264 -3.32 -3.27 13.14
CA ASN A 264 -2.74 -2.10 12.48
C ASN A 264 -3.43 -1.80 11.15
N GLY A 265 -4.18 -0.70 11.12
CA GLY A 265 -4.82 -0.14 9.94
C GLY A 265 -4.23 1.21 9.51
N GLU A 266 -3.00 1.54 9.95
CA GLU A 266 -2.37 2.81 9.62
C GLU A 266 -2.32 3.04 8.11
N SER A 267 -2.86 4.17 7.68
CA SER A 267 -2.93 4.60 6.28
C SER A 267 -3.60 3.59 5.32
N MET A 268 -4.40 2.63 5.83
CA MET A 268 -4.91 1.49 5.05
C MET A 268 -5.66 1.92 3.78
N PHE A 269 -6.46 2.98 3.86
CA PHE A 269 -7.23 3.55 2.73
C PHE A 269 -6.82 4.98 2.39
N LYS A 270 -5.72 5.47 2.95
CA LYS A 270 -5.24 6.85 2.71
C LYS A 270 -5.13 7.15 1.22
N ASP A 271 -5.55 8.35 0.79
CA ASP A 271 -5.49 8.83 -0.60
C ASP A 271 -6.30 7.95 -1.59
N SER A 272 -7.15 7.02 -1.12
CA SER A 272 -7.99 6.19 -1.99
C SER A 272 -9.30 6.90 -2.39
N ALA A 273 -9.99 6.35 -3.40
CA ALA A 273 -11.29 6.84 -3.84
C ALA A 273 -12.46 6.37 -2.95
N LEU A 274 -12.20 5.86 -1.75
CA LEU A 274 -13.19 5.22 -0.89
C LEU A 274 -14.27 6.20 -0.41
N LYS A 275 -15.54 5.80 -0.62
CA LYS A 275 -16.75 6.52 -0.17
C LYS A 275 -17.54 5.76 0.89
N GLU A 276 -17.54 4.45 0.83
CA GLU A 276 -18.30 3.62 1.74
C GLU A 276 -17.42 2.55 2.38
N PHE A 277 -17.39 2.55 3.71
CA PHE A 277 -16.72 1.52 4.51
C PHE A 277 -17.74 0.77 5.35
N LYS A 278 -17.71 -0.57 5.25
CA LYS A 278 -18.47 -1.47 6.12
C LYS A 278 -17.62 -2.66 6.52
N GLY A 279 -17.37 -2.81 7.81
CA GLY A 279 -16.59 -3.94 8.33
C GLY A 279 -16.29 -3.84 9.81
N SER A 280 -16.01 -4.98 10.44
CA SER A 280 -15.60 -5.02 11.83
C SER A 280 -14.19 -4.48 12.03
N LEU A 281 -14.01 -3.57 12.98
CA LEU A 281 -12.73 -3.02 13.40
C LEU A 281 -12.47 -3.26 14.91
N LYS A 282 -13.09 -4.28 15.46
CA LYS A 282 -13.16 -4.53 16.90
C LYS A 282 -11.81 -4.57 17.62
N LYS A 283 -10.76 -5.05 16.97
CA LYS A 283 -9.42 -5.19 17.57
C LYS A 283 -8.41 -4.15 17.13
N VAL A 284 -8.81 -3.24 16.22
CA VAL A 284 -7.88 -2.22 15.73
C VAL A 284 -7.36 -1.36 16.88
N LYS A 285 -6.05 -1.18 16.92
CA LYS A 285 -5.36 -0.33 17.91
C LYS A 285 -4.79 0.92 17.28
N ASN A 286 -4.23 0.79 16.09
CA ASN A 286 -3.64 1.89 15.34
C ASN A 286 -4.43 2.13 14.05
N ALA A 287 -5.08 3.29 13.96
CA ALA A 287 -5.79 3.77 12.79
C ALA A 287 -5.28 5.14 12.32
N VAL A 288 -4.00 5.46 12.58
CA VAL A 288 -3.39 6.72 12.12
C VAL A 288 -3.58 6.86 10.61
N SER A 289 -4.15 7.98 10.17
CA SER A 289 -4.38 8.30 8.76
C SER A 289 -5.19 7.24 7.99
N MET A 290 -5.95 6.35 8.65
CA MET A 290 -6.59 5.18 8.01
C MET A 290 -7.46 5.56 6.82
N PHE A 291 -8.22 6.66 6.90
CA PHE A 291 -9.09 7.19 5.85
C PHE A 291 -8.71 8.63 5.45
N GLU A 292 -7.48 9.04 5.73
CA GLU A 292 -7.01 10.40 5.40
C GLU A 292 -7.08 10.64 3.88
N ASN A 293 -7.55 11.81 3.47
CA ASN A 293 -7.77 12.19 2.08
C ASN A 293 -8.74 11.28 1.30
N THR A 294 -9.67 10.63 1.99
CA THR A 294 -10.83 9.98 1.35
C THR A 294 -12.06 10.91 1.39
N THR A 295 -13.02 10.66 0.50
CA THR A 295 -14.34 11.35 0.53
C THR A 295 -15.41 10.44 1.13
N LEU A 296 -15.15 9.94 2.35
CA LEU A 296 -15.99 8.94 3.01
C LEU A 296 -17.40 9.48 3.30
N GLU A 297 -18.40 8.88 2.68
CA GLU A 297 -19.83 9.21 2.80
C GLU A 297 -20.55 8.33 3.84
N SER A 298 -20.07 7.09 4.02
CA SER A 298 -20.63 6.12 4.98
C SER A 298 -19.53 5.35 5.69
N PHE A 299 -19.67 5.24 7.02
CA PHE A 299 -18.77 4.50 7.89
C PHE A 299 -19.59 3.61 8.83
N GLU A 300 -19.54 2.30 8.61
CA GLU A 300 -20.22 1.30 9.42
C GLU A 300 -19.22 0.32 10.03
N THR A 301 -19.16 0.27 11.35
CA THR A 301 -18.37 -0.71 12.11
C THR A 301 -19.16 -1.16 13.35
N ASP A 302 -18.81 -2.35 13.86
CA ASP A 302 -19.43 -2.92 15.05
C ASP A 302 -18.90 -2.27 16.36
N SER A 303 -17.63 -1.94 16.42
CA SER A 303 -16.98 -1.35 17.59
C SER A 303 -15.61 -0.79 17.25
N LEU A 304 -15.14 0.18 18.06
CA LEU A 304 -13.79 0.71 18.11
C LEU A 304 -13.21 0.64 19.54
N ASP A 305 -13.68 -0.31 20.36
CA ASP A 305 -13.35 -0.38 21.79
C ASP A 305 -11.84 -0.54 22.06
N SER A 306 -11.09 -1.13 21.12
CA SER A 306 -9.65 -1.36 21.27
C SER A 306 -8.78 -0.24 20.66
N LEU A 307 -9.38 0.77 20.01
CA LEU A 307 -8.65 1.81 19.31
C LEU A 307 -7.87 2.70 20.29
N GLU A 308 -6.55 2.70 20.15
CA GLU A 308 -5.63 3.45 21.01
C GLU A 308 -5.17 4.77 20.35
N ILE A 309 -4.95 4.76 19.01
CA ILE A 309 -4.43 5.91 18.27
C ILE A 309 -5.23 6.11 16.98
N ALA A 310 -5.78 7.34 16.80
CA ALA A 310 -6.60 7.74 15.66
C ALA A 310 -6.15 9.09 15.06
N ASP A 311 -4.86 9.40 15.12
CA ASP A 311 -4.33 10.67 14.59
C ASP A 311 -4.59 10.76 13.07
N ASN A 312 -5.23 11.85 12.60
CA ASN A 312 -5.65 12.06 11.21
C ASN A 312 -6.52 10.92 10.62
N MET A 313 -7.21 10.13 11.45
CA MET A 313 -7.89 8.89 11.01
C MET A 313 -8.93 9.14 9.92
N LEU A 314 -9.75 10.14 10.07
CA LEU A 314 -10.84 10.48 9.16
C LEU A 314 -10.46 11.77 8.41
N GLY A 315 -10.47 11.72 7.09
CA GLY A 315 -10.34 12.92 6.27
C GLY A 315 -11.57 13.82 6.39
N THR A 316 -12.24 14.14 5.29
CA THR A 316 -13.49 14.91 5.29
C THR A 316 -14.71 13.97 5.22
N PRO A 317 -15.08 13.32 6.32
CA PRO A 317 -16.25 12.46 6.30
C PRO A 317 -17.50 13.30 6.11
N SER A 318 -18.41 12.85 5.24
CA SER A 318 -19.78 13.37 5.18
C SER A 318 -20.63 12.86 6.36
N ILE A 319 -19.98 12.36 7.42
CA ILE A 319 -20.62 11.87 8.64
C ILE A 319 -21.11 13.07 9.46
N GLU A 320 -22.42 13.18 9.62
CA GLU A 320 -23.02 14.27 10.38
C GLU A 320 -23.09 14.00 11.89
N ILE A 321 -23.25 12.74 12.28
CA ILE A 321 -23.38 12.32 13.68
C ILE A 321 -22.41 11.18 13.97
N TRP A 322 -21.57 11.35 14.99
CA TRP A 322 -20.70 10.31 15.52
C TRP A 322 -21.26 9.79 16.85
N ASN A 323 -21.55 8.51 16.91
CA ASN A 323 -22.11 7.84 18.09
C ASN A 323 -21.42 6.51 18.42
N ILE A 324 -20.15 6.37 18.08
CA ILE A 324 -19.33 5.19 18.36
C ILE A 324 -18.42 5.50 19.54
N ASP A 325 -18.44 4.63 20.55
CA ASP A 325 -17.57 4.77 21.72
C ASP A 325 -16.11 4.50 21.40
N LEU A 326 -15.21 5.23 22.08
CA LEU A 326 -13.77 5.21 21.91
C LEU A 326 -13.07 5.07 23.30
N PRO A 327 -13.41 4.07 24.12
CA PRO A 327 -13.01 4.02 25.53
C PRO A 327 -11.52 3.83 25.75
N SER A 328 -10.78 3.28 24.77
CA SER A 328 -9.33 3.05 24.85
C SER A 328 -8.50 4.14 24.15
N LEU A 329 -9.15 5.11 23.49
CA LEU A 329 -8.47 6.11 22.68
C LEU A 329 -7.60 7.04 23.54
N THR A 330 -6.31 7.07 23.26
CA THR A 330 -5.33 7.91 23.96
C THR A 330 -4.83 9.09 23.13
N SER A 331 -4.80 8.94 21.79
CA SER A 331 -4.42 10.02 20.87
C SER A 331 -5.40 10.12 19.69
N ALA A 332 -5.87 11.34 19.42
CA ALA A 332 -6.81 11.67 18.35
C ALA A 332 -6.46 13.02 17.68
N LYS A 333 -5.17 13.28 17.49
CA LYS A 333 -4.70 14.54 16.89
C LYS A 333 -5.25 14.67 15.47
N TYR A 334 -5.96 15.76 15.21
CA TYR A 334 -6.54 16.07 13.91
C TYR A 334 -7.41 14.92 13.33
N MET A 335 -8.11 14.14 14.21
CA MET A 335 -8.87 12.95 13.80
C MET A 335 -9.93 13.28 12.74
N PHE A 336 -10.63 14.40 12.86
CA PHE A 336 -11.58 14.93 11.88
C PHE A 336 -10.93 16.12 11.17
N ASN A 337 -10.09 15.85 10.18
CA ASN A 337 -9.34 16.91 9.49
C ASN A 337 -10.07 17.39 8.24
N HIS A 338 -9.65 18.52 7.68
CA HIS A 338 -10.13 19.03 6.39
C HIS A 338 -9.30 18.45 5.23
N LEU A 339 -9.91 18.37 4.05
CA LEU A 339 -9.24 17.96 2.82
C LEU A 339 -8.93 19.21 1.97
N VAL A 340 -7.66 19.41 1.65
CA VAL A 340 -7.24 20.38 0.65
C VAL A 340 -7.18 19.66 -0.69
N VAL A 341 -8.12 19.99 -1.59
CA VAL A 341 -8.20 19.38 -2.93
C VAL A 341 -7.23 20.08 -3.89
N ASP A 342 -7.19 21.40 -3.83
CA ASP A 342 -6.28 22.28 -4.59
C ASP A 342 -6.11 23.64 -3.89
N ASP A 343 -5.38 24.57 -4.50
CA ASP A 343 -5.09 25.89 -3.91
C ASP A 343 -6.34 26.73 -3.60
N GLU A 344 -7.50 26.42 -4.19
CA GLU A 344 -8.76 27.16 -4.05
C GLU A 344 -9.85 26.37 -3.34
N THR A 345 -9.74 25.04 -3.26
CA THR A 345 -10.79 24.14 -2.78
C THR A 345 -10.37 23.42 -1.51
N THR A 346 -11.03 23.75 -0.40
CA THR A 346 -10.92 23.03 0.87
C THR A 346 -12.29 22.48 1.24
N ILE A 347 -12.35 21.18 1.53
CA ILE A 347 -13.55 20.51 2.01
C ILE A 347 -13.42 20.35 3.53
N TYR A 348 -14.47 20.74 4.26
CA TYR A 348 -14.53 20.68 5.72
C TYR A 348 -15.40 19.50 6.19
N PRO A 349 -15.11 18.91 7.37
CA PRO A 349 -15.96 17.86 7.94
C PRO A 349 -17.42 18.31 8.14
N ALA A 350 -18.35 17.42 7.81
CA ALA A 350 -19.80 17.70 7.95
C ALA A 350 -20.36 17.44 9.36
N LEU A 351 -19.50 17.06 10.31
CA LEU A 351 -19.86 16.65 11.68
C LEU A 351 -20.65 17.74 12.41
N LYS A 352 -21.86 17.38 12.89
CA LYS A 352 -22.77 18.24 13.64
C LYS A 352 -22.84 17.84 15.11
N GLU A 353 -22.83 16.54 15.39
CA GLU A 353 -22.98 15.98 16.73
C GLU A 353 -21.91 14.92 16.98
N PHE A 354 -21.32 14.95 18.18
CA PHE A 354 -20.34 13.97 18.62
C PHE A 354 -20.69 13.44 20.01
N HIS A 355 -21.03 12.15 20.07
CA HIS A 355 -21.36 11.40 21.27
C HIS A 355 -20.44 10.19 21.38
N SER A 356 -19.63 10.09 22.43
CA SER A 356 -18.65 9.01 22.57
C SER A 356 -18.13 8.93 24.01
N ASP A 357 -17.49 7.81 24.36
CA ASP A 357 -16.63 7.72 25.54
C ASP A 357 -15.20 8.10 25.19
N LEU A 358 -14.71 9.23 25.69
CA LEU A 358 -13.34 9.72 25.55
C LEU A 358 -12.58 9.76 26.88
N ASN A 359 -12.98 8.96 27.88
CA ASN A 359 -12.35 9.00 29.22
C ASN A 359 -10.85 8.74 29.20
N SER A 360 -10.31 7.98 28.24
CA SER A 360 -8.89 7.67 28.12
C SER A 360 -8.10 8.68 27.29
N LEU A 361 -8.75 9.64 26.61
CA LEU A 361 -8.09 10.56 25.69
C LEU A 361 -7.09 11.47 26.43
N VAL A 362 -5.84 11.43 25.96
CA VAL A 362 -4.72 12.22 26.48
C VAL A 362 -4.33 13.34 25.52
N GLU A 363 -4.22 13.04 24.22
CA GLU A 363 -3.78 13.93 23.17
C GLU A 363 -4.92 14.22 22.19
N GLY A 364 -5.59 15.39 22.36
CA GLY A 364 -6.71 15.83 21.54
C GLY A 364 -6.41 17.07 20.69
N GLU A 365 -5.13 17.36 20.39
CA GLU A 365 -4.74 18.52 19.59
C GLU A 365 -5.48 18.54 18.24
N GLY A 366 -6.20 19.62 17.95
CA GLY A 366 -6.91 19.83 16.70
C GLY A 366 -7.94 18.76 16.35
N MET A 367 -8.39 17.88 17.29
CA MET A 367 -9.27 16.74 17.00
C MET A 367 -10.48 17.11 16.15
N PHE A 368 -11.13 18.24 16.46
CA PHE A 368 -12.30 18.77 15.75
C PHE A 368 -12.02 20.09 15.03
N ARG A 369 -10.76 20.41 14.81
CA ARG A 369 -10.38 21.65 14.13
C ARG A 369 -11.05 21.71 12.76
N TYR A 370 -11.65 22.87 12.44
CA TYR A 370 -12.42 23.11 11.21
C TYR A 370 -13.74 22.30 11.06
N CYS A 371 -14.22 21.62 12.10
CA CYS A 371 -15.58 21.08 12.10
C CYS A 371 -16.61 22.21 12.27
N SER A 372 -16.75 23.06 11.23
CA SER A 372 -17.53 24.29 11.28
C SER A 372 -19.05 24.07 11.43
N SER A 373 -19.49 22.82 11.37
CA SER A 373 -20.89 22.41 11.61
C SER A 373 -21.11 21.76 12.99
N LEU A 374 -20.03 21.52 13.78
CA LEU A 374 -20.14 20.85 15.07
C LEU A 374 -20.78 21.75 16.12
N GLU A 375 -21.98 21.39 16.53
CA GLU A 375 -22.80 22.11 17.52
C GLU A 375 -22.95 21.36 18.84
N VAL A 376 -23.03 20.02 18.80
CA VAL A 376 -23.22 19.17 19.96
C VAL A 376 -22.00 18.33 20.23
N PHE A 377 -21.45 18.48 21.43
CA PHE A 377 -20.34 17.63 21.94
C PHE A 377 -20.74 17.09 23.32
N ASP A 378 -20.83 15.76 23.41
CA ASP A 378 -21.20 15.01 24.61
C ASP A 378 -20.26 13.81 24.80
N ALA A 379 -19.02 14.10 25.19
CA ALA A 379 -17.99 13.10 25.45
C ALA A 379 -17.09 13.54 26.62
N PRO A 380 -16.89 12.69 27.65
CA PRO A 380 -16.08 13.04 28.81
C PRO A 380 -14.59 13.12 28.45
N LEU A 381 -13.87 14.10 29.02
CA LEU A 381 -12.47 14.40 28.75
C LEU A 381 -11.56 14.16 29.97
N ALA A 382 -11.88 13.15 30.80
CA ALA A 382 -11.29 12.97 32.13
C ALA A 382 -9.75 12.79 32.16
N SER A 383 -9.13 12.32 31.09
CA SER A 383 -7.66 12.08 31.03
C SER A 383 -6.90 13.12 30.19
N LEU A 384 -7.59 14.10 29.59
CA LEU A 384 -7.03 15.03 28.61
C LEU A 384 -5.79 15.79 29.15
N LYS A 385 -4.73 15.86 28.36
CA LYS A 385 -3.50 16.62 28.64
C LYS A 385 -3.21 17.69 27.60
N SER A 386 -3.54 17.44 26.34
CA SER A 386 -3.34 18.38 25.24
C SER A 386 -4.65 18.62 24.49
N ALA A 387 -5.05 19.90 24.37
CA ALA A 387 -6.30 20.35 23.73
C ALA A 387 -6.09 21.57 22.82
N THR A 388 -4.85 21.84 22.42
CA THR A 388 -4.54 23.00 21.57
C THR A 388 -5.34 22.91 20.27
N ASN A 389 -6.12 23.95 19.97
CA ASN A 389 -7.00 24.03 18.81
C ASN A 389 -8.05 22.88 18.69
N MET A 390 -8.35 22.15 19.77
CA MET A 390 -9.20 20.97 19.73
C MET A 390 -10.58 21.26 19.08
N PHE A 391 -11.20 22.38 19.42
CA PHE A 391 -12.49 22.82 18.88
C PHE A 391 -12.38 24.14 18.09
N ASN A 392 -11.21 24.47 17.55
CA ASN A 392 -11.05 25.69 16.79
C ASN A 392 -11.91 25.66 15.52
N ASP A 393 -12.61 26.77 15.23
CA ASP A 393 -13.54 26.92 14.12
C ASP A 393 -14.80 26.01 14.20
N CYS A 394 -15.11 25.42 15.36
CA CYS A 394 -16.41 24.78 15.63
C CYS A 394 -17.50 25.81 15.93
N LYS A 395 -18.74 25.32 16.09
CA LYS A 395 -19.92 26.12 16.48
C LYS A 395 -20.66 25.53 17.68
N LEU A 396 -19.90 25.15 18.73
CA LEU A 396 -20.49 24.49 19.90
C LEU A 396 -21.58 25.35 20.56
N ASN A 397 -22.65 24.68 20.97
CA ASN A 397 -23.70 25.30 21.76
C ASN A 397 -23.28 25.47 23.24
N ALA A 398 -24.05 26.21 24.01
CA ALA A 398 -23.74 26.53 25.40
C ALA A 398 -23.75 25.28 26.32
N GLU A 399 -24.58 24.28 26.02
CA GLU A 399 -24.65 23.02 26.76
C GLU A 399 -23.38 22.24 26.64
N SER A 400 -22.86 22.09 25.41
CA SER A 400 -21.57 21.45 25.11
C SER A 400 -20.39 22.15 25.79
N LEU A 401 -20.38 23.50 25.80
CA LEU A 401 -19.36 24.28 26.49
C LEU A 401 -19.35 24.00 28.00
N MET A 402 -20.53 23.94 28.63
CA MET A 402 -20.64 23.59 30.05
C MET A 402 -20.19 22.14 30.32
N TYR A 403 -20.60 21.20 29.47
CA TYR A 403 -20.22 19.81 29.61
C TYR A 403 -18.71 19.65 29.57
N ILE A 404 -18.01 20.31 28.63
CA ILE A 404 -16.56 20.36 28.58
C ILE A 404 -15.96 20.89 29.88
N ALA A 405 -16.47 22.02 30.38
CA ALA A 405 -15.97 22.62 31.64
C ALA A 405 -16.05 21.65 32.84
N GLU A 406 -17.11 20.85 32.92
CA GLU A 406 -17.31 19.91 34.02
C GLU A 406 -16.44 18.64 33.87
N THR A 407 -16.27 18.13 32.65
CA THR A 407 -15.59 16.87 32.41
C THR A 407 -14.07 17.00 32.29
N LEU A 408 -13.52 18.18 31.97
CA LEU A 408 -12.08 18.43 31.94
C LEU A 408 -11.40 18.05 33.28
N PRO A 409 -10.24 17.40 33.23
CA PRO A 409 -9.49 17.00 34.42
C PRO A 409 -8.88 18.21 35.13
N ASP A 410 -8.65 18.08 36.44
CA ASP A 410 -7.89 19.05 37.22
C ASP A 410 -6.40 18.91 36.88
N ARG A 411 -5.82 20.01 36.37
CA ARG A 411 -4.39 20.14 35.98
C ARG A 411 -3.73 21.29 36.75
N THR A 412 -4.28 21.65 37.88
CA THR A 412 -3.71 22.68 38.79
C THR A 412 -2.32 22.29 39.20
N GLY A 413 -1.33 23.13 38.89
CA GLY A 413 0.10 22.86 39.20
C GLY A 413 0.90 22.32 38.01
N ASP A 414 0.26 21.94 36.93
CA ASP A 414 0.93 21.70 35.62
C ASP A 414 1.22 23.06 34.94
N GLU A 415 2.00 23.06 33.85
CA GLU A 415 2.11 24.23 32.97
C GLU A 415 0.70 24.59 32.43
N ALA A 416 0.41 25.89 32.32
CA ALA A 416 -0.88 26.38 31.83
C ALA A 416 -1.20 25.80 30.43
N ARG A 417 -2.35 25.13 30.28
CA ARG A 417 -2.81 24.49 29.07
C ARG A 417 -3.87 25.34 28.39
N ILE A 418 -3.83 25.38 27.08
CA ILE A 418 -4.78 26.17 26.27
C ILE A 418 -5.80 25.19 25.67
N ILE A 419 -7.09 25.52 25.83
CA ILE A 419 -8.15 24.92 25.05
C ILE A 419 -8.84 26.03 24.23
N THR A 420 -8.89 25.84 22.90
CA THR A 420 -9.59 26.78 22.01
C THR A 420 -10.94 26.18 21.62
N ILE A 421 -12.01 26.92 21.82
CA ILE A 421 -13.38 26.48 21.54
C ILE A 421 -14.07 27.53 20.67
N GLY A 422 -14.59 27.10 19.51
CA GLY A 422 -15.48 27.88 18.67
C GLY A 422 -16.92 27.72 19.15
N ILE A 423 -17.69 28.83 19.23
CA ILE A 423 -19.08 28.82 19.63
C ILE A 423 -19.96 29.61 18.64
N ASN A 424 -21.23 29.20 18.50
CA ASN A 424 -22.17 29.79 17.55
C ASN A 424 -23.12 30.81 18.19
N THR A 425 -22.97 31.12 19.48
CA THR A 425 -23.90 31.94 20.23
C THR A 425 -23.24 33.22 20.71
N THR A 426 -24.05 34.26 20.93
CA THR A 426 -23.59 35.52 21.52
C THR A 426 -23.24 35.33 22.99
N SER A 427 -22.39 36.21 23.54
CA SER A 427 -22.05 36.21 24.97
C SER A 427 -23.31 36.32 25.84
N ASN A 428 -24.37 37.01 25.39
CA ASN A 428 -25.63 37.16 26.13
C ASN A 428 -26.43 35.85 26.15
N GLU A 429 -26.48 35.11 25.04
CA GLU A 429 -27.14 33.80 24.96
C GLU A 429 -26.45 32.77 25.82
N VAL A 430 -25.10 32.73 25.77
CA VAL A 430 -24.29 31.91 26.68
C VAL A 430 -24.57 32.23 28.13
N ASN A 431 -24.58 33.51 28.51
CA ASN A 431 -24.88 33.95 29.86
C ASN A 431 -26.28 33.53 30.30
N ASN A 432 -27.30 33.73 29.45
CA ASN A 432 -28.68 33.38 29.76
C ASN A 432 -28.87 31.87 29.94
N PHE A 433 -28.26 31.08 29.09
CA PHE A 433 -28.29 29.62 29.21
C PHE A 433 -27.59 29.17 30.50
N ILE A 434 -26.36 29.62 30.75
CA ILE A 434 -25.58 29.32 31.95
C ILE A 434 -26.37 29.65 33.22
N ALA A 435 -26.96 30.84 33.29
CA ALA A 435 -27.77 31.26 34.42
C ALA A 435 -29.00 30.36 34.60
N SER A 436 -29.65 29.89 33.53
CA SER A 436 -30.82 29.02 33.57
C SER A 436 -30.57 27.65 34.19
N THR A 437 -29.33 27.15 34.11
CA THR A 437 -28.95 25.85 34.69
C THR A 437 -28.79 25.90 36.20
N GLY A 438 -28.55 27.09 36.76
CA GLY A 438 -28.27 27.28 38.19
C GLY A 438 -26.87 26.80 38.65
N LEU A 439 -26.02 26.31 37.74
CA LEU A 439 -24.66 25.84 38.02
C LEU A 439 -23.68 27.02 38.11
N TYR A 440 -23.83 28.00 37.22
CA TYR A 440 -23.03 29.22 37.16
C TYR A 440 -23.94 30.44 36.98
N LYS A 441 -23.51 31.60 37.46
CA LYS A 441 -24.35 32.85 37.34
C LYS A 441 -24.16 33.51 35.96
N ASN A 442 -22.99 33.36 35.37
CA ASN A 442 -22.60 33.98 34.11
C ASN A 442 -21.36 33.30 33.49
N TYR A 443 -20.96 33.84 32.34
CA TYR A 443 -19.74 33.35 31.62
C TYR A 443 -18.45 33.47 32.44
N ASP A 444 -18.32 34.53 33.27
CA ASP A 444 -17.10 34.73 34.06
C ASP A 444 -16.89 33.59 35.08
N GLU A 445 -17.99 33.13 35.72
CA GLU A 445 -17.90 31.97 36.63
C GLU A 445 -17.58 30.66 35.87
N LEU A 446 -18.07 30.48 34.65
CA LEU A 446 -17.72 29.36 33.80
C LEU A 446 -16.24 29.44 33.39
N TYR A 447 -15.74 30.62 32.99
CA TYR A 447 -14.33 30.84 32.66
C TYR A 447 -13.43 30.52 33.86
N GLU A 448 -13.78 30.98 35.04
CA GLU A 448 -13.07 30.67 36.28
C GLU A 448 -13.06 29.16 36.58
N ARG A 449 -14.07 28.40 36.12
CA ARG A 449 -14.12 26.95 36.25
C ARG A 449 -13.00 26.29 35.42
N PHE A 450 -12.79 26.70 34.17
CA PHE A 450 -11.65 26.23 33.35
C PHE A 450 -10.33 26.59 34.02
N TYR A 451 -10.18 27.84 34.42
CA TYR A 451 -8.96 28.35 35.05
C TYR A 451 -8.63 27.62 36.37
N SER A 452 -9.61 27.36 37.21
CA SER A 452 -9.46 26.65 38.48
C SER A 452 -8.99 25.20 38.29
N LYS A 453 -9.21 24.63 37.12
CA LYS A 453 -8.70 23.30 36.71
C LYS A 453 -7.38 23.35 35.94
N GLY A 454 -6.72 24.51 35.82
CA GLY A 454 -5.44 24.68 35.11
C GLY A 454 -5.56 24.80 33.60
N TRP A 455 -6.77 25.18 33.09
CA TRP A 455 -7.02 25.35 31.66
C TRP A 455 -7.25 26.82 31.31
N ASN A 456 -6.50 27.31 30.31
CA ASN A 456 -6.75 28.65 29.74
C ASN A 456 -7.74 28.53 28.57
N LEU A 457 -8.97 29.00 28.77
CA LEU A 457 -10.00 28.99 27.73
C LEU A 457 -9.81 30.15 26.74
N ASN A 458 -9.73 29.82 25.46
CA ASN A 458 -9.76 30.78 24.37
C ASN A 458 -11.04 30.55 23.55
N LEU A 459 -11.97 31.51 23.57
CA LEU A 459 -13.21 31.43 22.82
C LEU A 459 -13.09 32.14 21.47
N ASN A 460 -13.46 31.45 20.40
CA ASN A 460 -13.68 32.03 19.08
C ASN A 460 -15.17 32.10 18.79
N TYR A 461 -15.65 33.29 18.45
CA TYR A 461 -17.04 33.51 18.09
C TYR A 461 -17.21 33.37 16.58
N ASN A 462 -17.82 32.28 16.13
CA ASN A 462 -18.08 31.97 14.73
C ASN A 462 -19.56 32.19 14.42
N PHE A 463 -19.88 33.36 13.89
CA PHE A 463 -21.24 33.75 13.53
C PHE A 463 -21.59 33.41 12.08
#